data_fe0e6041780641fa597518fb8a063811
#
_entry.id   fe0e6041780641fa597518fb8a063811
#
_cell.length_a   1.000
_cell.length_b   1.000
_cell.length_c   1.000
_cell.angle_alpha   90.00
_cell.angle_beta   90.00
_cell.angle_gamma   90.00
#
_symmetry.space_group_name_H-M   'P 1'
#
loop_
_entity.id
_entity.type
_entity.pdbx_description
1 polymer ?
#
loop_
_entity_poly.entity_id
_entity_poly.type
_entity_poly.pdbx_seq_one_letter_code
_entity_poly.pdbx_strand_id
1 'polypeptide(L)'
;MQLQRSKDNMASHAKPIVILLADDDEEDRMLTSDALEESRVVNDLRFVEDGEELLDYLYQRGRYSDPDAAPSPGLILLDLNMPKKDGREALREIKADPNLRRIPVIVLTTSKAEEDIYRTYDLGANSFITKPVHFNALVDVMKEIGRYWIEIVELPSGAPHR
;
A
#
# COMPACT_ATOMS: atom_id res chain seq x y z
N MET A 1 22.62 21.48 -18.77
CA MET A 1 21.20 21.82 -18.89
C MET A 1 20.43 20.78 -19.66
N GLN A 2 20.84 20.47 -20.84
CA GLN A 2 20.14 19.50 -21.65
C GLN A 2 20.16 18.10 -21.03
N LEU A 3 21.31 17.72 -20.52
CA LEU A 3 21.43 16.41 -19.86
C LEU A 3 20.51 16.32 -18.64
N GLN A 4 20.47 17.38 -17.86
CA GLN A 4 19.63 17.41 -16.67
C GLN A 4 18.18 17.26 -17.05
N ARG A 5 17.76 17.94 -18.08
CA ARG A 5 16.38 17.88 -18.54
C ARG A 5 16.02 16.49 -19.04
N SER A 6 16.94 15.86 -19.76
CA SER A 6 16.72 14.50 -20.23
C SER A 6 16.51 13.54 -19.08
N LYS A 7 17.33 13.66 -18.06
CA LYS A 7 17.21 12.83 -16.90
C LYS A 7 15.87 13.06 -16.21
N ASP A 8 15.49 14.32 -16.09
CA ASP A 8 14.22 14.65 -15.47
C ASP A 8 13.07 14.07 -16.27
N ASN A 9 13.15 14.14 -17.59
CA ASN A 9 12.10 13.56 -18.42
C ASN A 9 12.01 12.06 -18.25
N MET A 10 13.15 11.39 -18.19
CA MET A 10 13.16 9.96 -17.99
C MET A 10 12.57 9.61 -16.64
N ALA A 11 12.95 10.36 -15.62
CA ALA A 11 12.41 10.13 -14.30
C ALA A 11 10.90 10.38 -14.26
N SER A 12 10.45 11.40 -15.00
CA SER A 12 9.03 11.74 -14.99
C SER A 12 8.18 10.75 -15.79
N HIS A 13 8.80 9.97 -16.66
CA HIS A 13 8.07 8.90 -17.34
C HIS A 13 7.73 7.76 -16.39
N ALA A 14 8.53 7.58 -15.37
CA ALA A 14 8.26 6.59 -14.36
C ALA A 14 7.33 7.23 -13.33
N LYS A 15 6.06 7.02 -13.50
CA LYS A 15 5.09 7.58 -12.58
C LYS A 15 5.30 7.00 -11.19
N PRO A 16 5.15 7.83 -10.15
CA PRO A 16 5.21 7.29 -8.79
C PRO A 16 4.09 6.28 -8.60
N ILE A 17 4.42 5.20 -7.94
CA ILE A 17 3.38 4.23 -7.60
C ILE A 17 2.50 4.84 -6.51
N VAL A 18 1.19 4.64 -6.64
CA VAL A 18 0.27 5.05 -5.59
C VAL A 18 0.25 3.94 -4.54
N ILE A 19 0.65 4.28 -3.33
CA ILE A 19 0.61 3.35 -2.21
C ILE A 19 -0.51 3.82 -1.28
N LEU A 20 -1.46 2.93 -1.01
CA LEU A 20 -2.56 3.23 -0.12
C LEU A 20 -2.30 2.55 1.21
N LEU A 21 -2.12 3.36 2.24
CA LEU A 21 -1.87 2.87 3.60
C LEU A 21 -3.15 2.95 4.41
N ALA A 22 -3.62 1.82 4.88
CA ALA A 22 -4.79 1.75 5.74
C ALA A 22 -4.33 1.49 7.16
N ASP A 23 -4.42 2.51 8.00
CA ASP A 23 -3.94 2.45 9.38
C ASP A 23 -4.65 3.54 10.16
N ASP A 24 -5.25 3.18 11.30
CA ASP A 24 -6.02 4.15 12.09
C ASP A 24 -5.16 4.99 13.02
N ASP A 25 -3.91 4.64 13.20
CA ASP A 25 -3.03 5.34 14.13
C ASP A 25 -2.23 6.40 13.39
N GLU A 26 -2.44 7.66 13.76
CA GLU A 26 -1.77 8.76 13.09
C GLU A 26 -0.26 8.70 13.24
N GLU A 27 0.23 8.31 14.41
CA GLU A 27 1.67 8.18 14.63
C GLU A 27 2.27 7.11 13.73
N ASP A 28 1.58 5.99 13.62
CA ASP A 28 2.04 4.91 12.74
C ASP A 28 2.04 5.36 11.29
N ARG A 29 1.01 6.11 10.88
CA ARG A 29 0.99 6.64 9.51
C ARG A 29 2.17 7.55 9.24
N MET A 30 2.48 8.42 10.21
CA MET A 30 3.62 9.34 10.06
C MET A 30 4.93 8.59 9.99
N LEU A 31 5.10 7.60 10.86
CA LEU A 31 6.33 6.79 10.84
C LEU A 31 6.50 6.05 9.53
N THR A 32 5.42 5.48 9.00
CA THR A 32 5.48 4.79 7.74
C THR A 32 5.80 5.75 6.59
N SER A 33 5.19 6.93 6.62
CA SER A 33 5.46 7.95 5.63
C SER A 33 6.94 8.36 5.67
N ASP A 34 7.47 8.59 6.87
CA ASP A 34 8.86 8.97 7.02
C ASP A 34 9.80 7.85 6.57
N ALA A 35 9.43 6.62 6.87
CA ALA A 35 10.24 5.47 6.47
C ALA A 35 10.27 5.30 4.95
N LEU A 36 9.14 5.52 4.30
CA LEU A 36 9.09 5.47 2.84
C LEU A 36 9.94 6.56 2.23
N GLU A 37 9.88 7.75 2.80
CA GLU A 37 10.69 8.86 2.32
C GLU A 37 12.18 8.55 2.49
N GLU A 38 12.54 8.04 3.64
CA GLU A 38 13.93 7.70 3.94
C GLU A 38 14.42 6.57 3.03
N SER A 39 13.55 5.66 2.65
CA SER A 39 13.90 4.53 1.80
C SER A 39 14.07 4.94 0.34
N ARG A 40 13.66 6.16 0.00
CA ARG A 40 13.77 6.72 -1.35
C ARG A 40 12.96 5.96 -2.40
N VAL A 41 11.90 5.30 -1.96
CA VAL A 41 10.95 4.70 -2.89
C VAL A 41 10.11 5.82 -3.48
N VAL A 42 10.09 5.91 -4.81
CA VAL A 42 9.29 6.93 -5.48
C VAL A 42 7.83 6.52 -5.40
N ASN A 43 7.05 7.29 -4.66
CA ASN A 43 5.68 6.89 -4.36
C ASN A 43 4.79 8.11 -4.17
N ASP A 44 3.48 7.85 -4.30
CA ASP A 44 2.42 8.80 -3.98
C ASP A 44 1.64 8.11 -2.85
N LEU A 45 1.91 8.52 -1.63
CA LEU A 45 1.34 7.85 -0.46
C LEU A 45 0.00 8.48 -0.09
N ARG A 46 -1.02 7.64 -0.01
CA ARG A 46 -2.36 8.04 0.39
C ARG A 46 -2.76 7.26 1.63
N PHE A 47 -3.64 7.86 2.47
CA PHE A 47 -4.02 7.26 3.74
C PHE A 47 -5.52 7.05 3.83
N VAL A 48 -5.91 5.96 4.47
CA VAL A 48 -7.28 5.77 4.95
C VAL A 48 -7.18 5.23 6.37
N GLU A 49 -8.24 5.44 7.17
CA GLU A 49 -8.16 5.20 8.61
C GLU A 49 -8.94 4.00 9.10
N ASP A 50 -9.76 3.41 8.27
CA ASP A 50 -10.52 2.23 8.65
C ASP A 50 -10.92 1.44 7.42
N GLY A 51 -11.53 0.28 7.65
CA GLY A 51 -11.87 -0.60 6.54
C GLY A 51 -12.97 -0.07 5.65
N GLU A 52 -13.89 0.70 6.22
CA GLU A 52 -14.95 1.31 5.40
C GLU A 52 -14.36 2.36 4.48
N GLU A 53 -13.49 3.20 5.01
CA GLU A 53 -12.84 4.23 4.21
C GLU A 53 -11.98 3.61 3.13
N LEU A 54 -11.30 2.52 3.46
CA LEU A 54 -10.49 1.78 2.49
C LEU A 54 -11.35 1.36 1.30
N LEU A 55 -12.50 0.77 1.57
CA LEU A 55 -13.36 0.31 0.50
C LEU A 55 -13.99 1.47 -0.26
N ASP A 56 -14.36 2.54 0.45
CA ASP A 56 -14.88 3.74 -0.23
C ASP A 56 -13.84 4.29 -1.20
N TYR A 57 -12.57 4.30 -0.79
CA TYR A 57 -11.50 4.76 -1.66
C TYR A 57 -11.39 3.86 -2.89
N LEU A 58 -11.34 2.55 -2.67
CA LEU A 58 -11.13 1.61 -3.76
C LEU A 58 -12.30 1.58 -4.75
N TYR A 59 -13.52 1.75 -4.24
CA TYR A 59 -14.71 1.79 -5.09
C TYR A 59 -15.01 3.19 -5.60
N GLN A 60 -14.22 4.18 -5.19
CA GLN A 60 -14.39 5.58 -5.59
C GLN A 60 -15.80 6.07 -5.31
N ARG A 61 -16.23 5.90 -4.08
CA ARG A 61 -17.54 6.32 -3.66
C ARG A 61 -17.44 7.26 -2.46
N GLY A 62 -18.54 7.98 -2.16
CA GLY A 62 -18.55 8.95 -1.08
C GLY A 62 -17.58 10.08 -1.35
N ARG A 63 -16.75 10.40 -0.37
CA ARG A 63 -15.78 11.48 -0.52
C ARG A 63 -14.71 11.18 -1.57
N TYR A 64 -14.66 9.95 -2.05
CA TYR A 64 -13.69 9.54 -3.05
C TYR A 64 -14.29 9.35 -4.43
N SER A 65 -15.45 9.94 -4.66
CA SER A 65 -16.12 9.76 -5.95
C SER A 65 -15.41 10.46 -7.10
N ASP A 66 -14.56 11.45 -6.80
CA ASP A 66 -13.73 12.06 -7.82
C ASP A 66 -12.49 11.19 -8.02
N PRO A 67 -12.28 10.64 -9.23
CA PRO A 67 -11.12 9.77 -9.46
C PRO A 67 -9.78 10.45 -9.19
N ASP A 68 -9.71 11.77 -9.34
CA ASP A 68 -8.46 12.48 -9.04
C ASP A 68 -8.17 12.49 -7.55
N ALA A 69 -9.19 12.38 -6.72
CA ALA A 69 -9.01 12.33 -5.27
C ALA A 69 -8.64 10.93 -4.79
N ALA A 70 -8.88 9.91 -5.61
CA ALA A 70 -8.64 8.53 -5.22
C ALA A 70 -8.07 7.74 -6.38
N PRO A 71 -6.85 8.05 -6.79
CA PRO A 71 -6.23 7.27 -7.87
C PRO A 71 -6.05 5.82 -7.43
N SER A 72 -6.21 4.91 -8.37
CA SER A 72 -6.14 3.49 -8.08
C SER A 72 -4.75 3.14 -7.56
N PRO A 73 -4.64 2.45 -6.42
CA PRO A 73 -3.33 2.11 -5.89
C PRO A 73 -2.70 0.95 -6.62
N GLY A 74 -1.37 1.00 -6.69
CA GLY A 74 -0.60 -0.14 -7.18
C GLY A 74 -0.20 -1.07 -6.06
N LEU A 75 -0.37 -0.64 -4.81
CA LEU A 75 0.01 -1.43 -3.64
C LEU A 75 -0.79 -0.94 -2.45
N ILE A 76 -1.30 -1.87 -1.65
CA ILE A 76 -1.99 -1.55 -0.41
C ILE A 76 -1.17 -2.06 0.76
N LEU A 77 -0.88 -1.18 1.72
CA LEU A 77 -0.30 -1.56 3.00
C LEU A 77 -1.44 -1.52 4.01
N LEU A 78 -1.72 -2.65 4.63
CA LEU A 78 -2.94 -2.82 5.39
C LEU A 78 -2.68 -3.24 6.83
N ASP A 79 -3.14 -2.43 7.77
CA ASP A 79 -3.17 -2.82 9.17
C ASP A 79 -4.41 -3.66 9.41
N LEU A 80 -4.27 -4.76 10.13
CA LEU A 80 -5.41 -5.63 10.41
C LEU A 80 -6.33 -5.08 11.49
N ASN A 81 -5.79 -4.31 12.41
CA ASN A 81 -6.56 -3.84 13.57
C ASN A 81 -7.02 -2.41 13.38
N MET A 82 -8.15 -2.26 12.73
CA MET A 82 -8.73 -0.95 12.51
C MET A 82 -10.19 -0.94 13.00
N PRO A 83 -10.72 0.25 13.36
CA PRO A 83 -12.11 0.34 13.80
C PRO A 83 -13.07 0.20 12.62
N LYS A 84 -14.35 0.12 12.95
CA LYS A 84 -15.45 -0.04 12.01
C LYS A 84 -15.32 -1.38 11.31
N LYS A 85 -14.87 -1.37 10.06
CA LYS A 85 -14.60 -2.62 9.37
C LYS A 85 -13.11 -2.90 9.54
N ASP A 86 -12.76 -4.00 10.16
CA ASP A 86 -11.35 -4.28 10.40
C ASP A 86 -10.64 -4.73 9.12
N GLY A 87 -9.31 -4.84 9.21
CA GLY A 87 -8.51 -5.13 8.03
C GLY A 87 -8.79 -6.50 7.42
N ARG A 88 -9.16 -7.48 8.24
CA ARG A 88 -9.46 -8.81 7.73
C ARG A 88 -10.70 -8.81 6.86
N GLU A 89 -11.75 -8.12 7.33
CA GLU A 89 -12.97 -8.00 6.56
C GLU A 89 -12.74 -7.26 5.26
N ALA A 90 -11.99 -6.17 5.33
CA ALA A 90 -11.69 -5.38 4.13
C ALA A 90 -10.91 -6.23 3.13
N LEU A 91 -9.91 -6.97 3.61
CA LEU A 91 -9.10 -7.81 2.74
C LEU A 91 -9.95 -8.87 2.05
N ARG A 92 -10.89 -9.47 2.81
CA ARG A 92 -11.78 -10.47 2.22
C ARG A 92 -12.59 -9.88 1.07
N GLU A 93 -13.12 -8.68 1.28
CA GLU A 93 -13.91 -8.04 0.22
C GLU A 93 -13.05 -7.69 -0.99
N ILE A 94 -11.84 -7.20 -0.74
CA ILE A 94 -10.93 -6.86 -1.83
C ILE A 94 -10.63 -8.09 -2.67
N LYS A 95 -10.34 -9.19 -2.03
CA LYS A 95 -9.96 -10.41 -2.74
C LYS A 95 -11.15 -11.12 -3.38
N ALA A 96 -12.35 -10.80 -2.96
CA ALA A 96 -13.55 -11.34 -3.59
C ALA A 96 -13.98 -10.54 -4.83
N ASP A 97 -13.45 -9.34 -4.99
CA ASP A 97 -13.85 -8.46 -6.09
C ASP A 97 -12.93 -8.66 -7.29
N PRO A 98 -13.47 -9.04 -8.46
CA PRO A 98 -12.63 -9.31 -9.63
C PRO A 98 -11.78 -8.11 -10.05
N ASN A 99 -12.21 -6.89 -9.79
CA ASN A 99 -11.47 -5.71 -10.19
C ASN A 99 -10.41 -5.31 -9.15
N LEU A 100 -10.64 -5.61 -7.89
CA LEU A 100 -9.72 -5.19 -6.82
C LEU A 100 -8.72 -6.26 -6.44
N ARG A 101 -9.05 -7.53 -6.65
CA ARG A 101 -8.20 -8.62 -6.17
C ARG A 101 -6.82 -8.66 -6.80
N ARG A 102 -6.65 -7.93 -7.90
CA ARG A 102 -5.36 -7.86 -8.58
C ARG A 102 -4.37 -6.96 -7.87
N ILE A 103 -4.85 -6.07 -7.00
CA ILE A 103 -3.97 -5.14 -6.31
C ILE A 103 -3.21 -5.89 -5.22
N PRO A 104 -1.89 -5.86 -5.22
CA PRO A 104 -1.12 -6.52 -4.16
C PRO A 104 -1.41 -5.90 -2.81
N VAL A 105 -1.56 -6.73 -1.80
CA VAL A 105 -1.80 -6.28 -0.43
C VAL A 105 -0.72 -6.85 0.47
N ILE A 106 -0.02 -5.98 1.16
CA ILE A 106 0.94 -6.36 2.17
C ILE A 106 0.36 -5.98 3.52
N VAL A 107 0.25 -6.97 4.40
CA VAL A 107 -0.29 -6.72 5.72
C VAL A 107 0.83 -6.29 6.65
N LEU A 108 0.66 -5.12 7.27
CA LEU A 108 1.59 -4.61 8.28
C LEU A 108 0.82 -4.54 9.59
N THR A 109 1.23 -5.30 10.58
CA THR A 109 0.53 -5.30 11.85
C THR A 109 1.47 -5.61 12.99
N THR A 110 1.08 -5.18 14.19
CA THR A 110 1.83 -5.54 15.40
C THR A 110 1.34 -6.85 15.98
N SER A 111 0.28 -7.43 15.41
CA SER A 111 -0.24 -8.71 15.88
C SER A 111 0.75 -9.82 15.55
N LYS A 112 1.11 -10.61 16.56
CA LYS A 112 2.01 -11.74 16.37
C LYS A 112 1.31 -13.06 16.59
N ALA A 113 -0.01 -13.03 16.70
CA ALA A 113 -0.76 -14.25 16.91
C ALA A 113 -0.70 -15.11 15.65
N GLU A 114 -0.36 -16.35 15.82
CA GLU A 114 -0.27 -17.28 14.69
C GLU A 114 -1.59 -17.38 13.96
N GLU A 115 -2.68 -17.35 14.71
CA GLU A 115 -4.02 -17.39 14.11
C GLU A 115 -4.22 -16.26 13.12
N ASP A 116 -3.78 -15.06 13.48
CA ASP A 116 -3.93 -13.91 12.60
C ASP A 116 -3.12 -14.09 11.34
N ILE A 117 -1.93 -14.63 11.48
CA ILE A 117 -1.07 -14.87 10.32
C ILE A 117 -1.75 -15.84 9.37
N TYR A 118 -2.24 -16.96 9.88
CA TYR A 118 -2.91 -17.94 9.04
C TYR A 118 -4.15 -17.37 8.38
N ARG A 119 -4.95 -16.64 9.15
CA ARG A 119 -6.16 -16.03 8.59
C ARG A 119 -5.83 -15.05 7.50
N THR A 120 -4.72 -14.33 7.66
CA THR A 120 -4.31 -13.35 6.66
C THR A 120 -3.96 -14.04 5.35
N TYR A 121 -3.22 -15.13 5.41
CA TYR A 121 -2.90 -15.87 4.20
C TYR A 121 -4.13 -16.51 3.58
N ASP A 122 -5.03 -17.01 4.42
CA ASP A 122 -6.29 -17.57 3.92
C ASP A 122 -7.12 -16.53 3.20
N LEU A 123 -7.00 -15.27 3.61
CA LEU A 123 -7.76 -14.19 2.98
C LEU A 123 -7.10 -13.67 1.71
N GLY A 124 -5.93 -14.17 1.36
CA GLY A 124 -5.30 -13.84 0.10
C GLY A 124 -4.31 -12.70 0.14
N ALA A 125 -3.78 -12.37 1.31
CA ALA A 125 -2.72 -11.36 1.37
C ALA A 125 -1.50 -11.84 0.62
N ASN A 126 -0.84 -10.92 -0.06
CA ASN A 126 0.38 -11.25 -0.81
C ASN A 126 1.57 -11.44 0.12
N SER A 127 1.60 -10.71 1.22
CA SER A 127 2.68 -10.81 2.17
C SER A 127 2.20 -10.36 3.53
N PHE A 128 2.84 -10.85 4.56
CA PHE A 128 2.55 -10.49 5.94
C PHE A 128 3.85 -10.05 6.60
N ILE A 129 3.86 -8.83 7.14
CA ILE A 129 5.04 -8.27 7.78
C ILE A 129 4.65 -7.72 9.14
N THR A 130 5.37 -8.15 10.18
CA THR A 130 5.17 -7.57 11.50
C THR A 130 5.85 -6.21 11.54
N LYS A 131 5.10 -5.19 11.95
CA LYS A 131 5.64 -3.84 12.03
C LYS A 131 6.81 -3.80 13.00
N PRO A 132 7.97 -3.31 12.56
CA PRO A 132 9.09 -3.15 13.49
C PRO A 132 8.83 -2.04 14.49
N VAL A 133 9.38 -2.16 15.68
CA VAL A 133 9.25 -1.12 16.70
C VAL A 133 10.24 0.01 16.49
N HIS A 134 11.36 -0.28 15.86
CA HIS A 134 12.40 0.73 15.64
C HIS A 134 12.31 1.32 14.26
N PHE A 135 12.50 2.64 14.18
CA PHE A 135 12.36 3.35 12.92
C PHE A 135 13.31 2.83 11.84
N ASN A 136 14.57 2.58 12.22
CA ASN A 136 15.53 2.09 11.22
C ASN A 136 15.13 0.76 10.64
N ALA A 137 14.56 -0.11 11.46
CA ALA A 137 14.06 -1.40 10.98
C ALA A 137 12.86 -1.20 10.05
N LEU A 138 12.02 -0.22 10.36
CA LEU A 138 10.89 0.10 9.50
C LEU A 138 11.37 0.62 8.14
N VAL A 139 12.41 1.46 8.14
CA VAL A 139 13.02 1.94 6.90
C VAL A 139 13.50 0.76 6.06
N ASP A 140 14.16 -0.21 6.70
CA ASP A 140 14.64 -1.39 6.00
C ASP A 140 13.49 -2.18 5.38
N VAL A 141 12.39 -2.32 6.11
CA VAL A 141 11.20 -3.00 5.59
C VAL A 141 10.67 -2.25 4.36
N MET A 142 10.60 -0.92 4.43
CA MET A 142 10.12 -0.15 3.29
C MET A 142 11.04 -0.28 2.09
N LYS A 143 12.35 -0.35 2.32
CA LYS A 143 13.29 -0.58 1.23
C LYS A 143 13.05 -1.93 0.57
N GLU A 144 12.82 -2.96 1.36
CA GLU A 144 12.55 -4.29 0.82
C GLU A 144 11.25 -4.32 0.03
N ILE A 145 10.23 -3.65 0.54
CA ILE A 145 8.96 -3.57 -0.17
C ILE A 145 9.17 -2.86 -1.51
N GLY A 146 9.87 -1.73 -1.49
CA GLY A 146 10.10 -0.99 -2.71
C GLY A 146 10.89 -1.79 -3.72
N ARG A 147 11.92 -2.47 -3.25
CA ARG A 147 12.75 -3.24 -4.13
C ARG A 147 12.00 -4.42 -4.74
N TYR A 148 11.31 -5.17 -3.91
CA TYR A 148 10.66 -6.40 -4.38
C TYR A 148 9.37 -6.10 -5.14
N TRP A 149 8.51 -5.26 -4.57
CA TRP A 149 7.18 -5.09 -5.10
C TRP A 149 7.06 -4.03 -6.18
N ILE A 150 7.99 -3.08 -6.19
CA ILE A 150 7.90 -1.95 -7.12
C ILE A 150 8.92 -2.08 -8.23
N GLU A 151 10.13 -2.51 -7.91
CA GLU A 151 11.21 -2.56 -8.90
C GLU A 151 11.36 -3.90 -9.56
N ILE A 152 11.14 -4.98 -8.83
CA ILE A 152 11.37 -6.32 -9.35
C ILE A 152 10.09 -6.94 -9.88
N VAL A 153 9.02 -6.87 -9.10
CA VAL A 153 7.73 -7.40 -9.52
C VAL A 153 6.97 -6.29 -10.22
N GLU A 154 6.71 -6.44 -11.49
CA GLU A 154 5.93 -5.45 -12.20
C GLU A 154 4.53 -5.40 -11.65
N LEU A 155 4.09 -4.20 -11.30
CA LEU A 155 2.77 -4.04 -10.73
C LEU A 155 1.74 -3.84 -11.82
N PRO A 156 0.49 -4.26 -11.58
CA PRO A 156 -0.53 -4.27 -12.62
C PRO A 156 -0.75 -2.94 -13.29
N SER A 157 -0.68 -1.85 -12.55
CA SER A 157 -1.00 -0.55 -13.11
C SER A 157 -0.01 -0.11 -14.16
N GLY A 158 1.16 -0.71 -14.20
CA GLY A 158 2.14 -0.30 -15.16
C GLY A 158 2.26 -1.19 -16.33
N ALA A 159 1.41 -2.17 -16.45
CA ALA A 159 1.70 -3.20 -17.37
C ALA A 159 0.61 -3.49 -18.34
N PRO A 160 0.47 -2.67 -19.31
CA PRO A 160 -0.53 -2.96 -20.32
C PRO A 160 -0.13 -4.08 -21.21
N HIS A 161 1.06 -4.43 -21.15
CA HIS A 161 1.63 -5.34 -22.04
C HIS A 161 1.16 -6.71 -21.98
N ARG A 162 0.23 -6.92 -21.37
CA ARG A 162 -0.10 -8.28 -21.42
C ARG A 162 -1.33 -8.50 -22.02
#